data_eefff6a4825aa2f12572e0f286810225
#
_entry.id   eefff6a4825aa2f12572e0f286810225
#
_cell.length_a   1.000
_cell.length_b   1.000
_cell.length_c   1.000
_cell.angle_alpha   90.00
_cell.angle_beta   90.00
_cell.angle_gamma   90.00
#
_symmetry.space_group_name_H-M   'P 1'
#
loop_
_entity.id
_entity.type
_entity.pdbx_description
1 polymer ?
#
loop_
_entity_poly.entity_id
_entity_poly.type
_entity_poly.pdbx_seq_one_letter_code
_entity_poly.pdbx_strand_id
1 'polypeptide(L)'
;MYSANSEPTVMSDFSQLHIAEPIVSSRGAKSCALSNNGTKFVLTLGSRAEPLTTPFGAQSFQNESTNRKSIEFRLPAGETTDFWDGFDAWAVTYLTCHSTRLFGKPLTIEQVRDGYRPCVSRRGNYPPTLRCKVNLAGTNSVRCWSPAEERIEVPQEFRGLQLVALVSVQHLWVMNREFGFVLQPNDLMCSEVSQTCPF
;
A
#
# COMPACT_ATOMS: atom_id res chain seq x y z
N MET A 1 10.11 23.07 3.16
CA MET A 1 10.98 22.80 2.00
C MET A 1 11.44 21.35 2.10
N TYR A 2 10.80 20.44 1.42
CA TYR A 2 11.29 19.06 1.28
C TYR A 2 12.26 19.03 0.11
N SER A 3 13.52 18.67 0.40
CA SER A 3 14.57 18.55 -0.60
C SER A 3 14.21 17.45 -1.61
N ALA A 4 14.02 17.82 -2.86
CA ALA A 4 13.57 16.96 -3.96
C ALA A 4 14.73 16.24 -4.64
N ASN A 5 15.65 15.63 -3.88
CA ASN A 5 16.74 14.81 -4.44
C ASN A 5 17.10 13.63 -3.51
N SER A 6 16.11 12.81 -3.15
CA SER A 6 16.41 11.46 -2.72
C SER A 6 15.97 10.50 -3.84
N GLU A 7 16.94 9.95 -4.54
CA GLU A 7 16.71 8.75 -5.35
C GLU A 7 15.96 7.73 -4.49
N PRO A 8 15.00 6.97 -5.05
CA PRO A 8 14.30 5.96 -4.31
C PRO A 8 15.33 4.92 -3.84
N THR A 9 15.70 5.02 -2.57
CA THR A 9 16.55 4.00 -1.94
C THR A 9 15.72 2.73 -1.90
N VAL A 10 16.03 1.78 -2.77
CA VAL A 10 15.47 0.43 -2.71
C VAL A 10 15.98 -0.16 -1.41
N MET A 11 15.16 -0.13 -0.37
CA MET A 11 15.46 -0.80 0.87
C MET A 11 15.36 -2.31 0.62
N SER A 12 16.49 -2.96 0.38
CA SER A 12 16.58 -4.42 0.35
C SER A 12 16.61 -5.06 1.75
N ASP A 13 16.74 -4.24 2.80
CA ASP A 13 16.87 -4.68 4.18
C ASP A 13 15.62 -4.27 5.00
N PHE A 14 14.82 -5.26 5.37
CA PHE A 14 13.65 -5.11 6.24
C PHE A 14 13.97 -5.35 7.73
N SER A 15 15.23 -5.48 8.12
CA SER A 15 15.65 -5.77 9.50
C SER A 15 15.24 -4.70 10.50
N GLN A 16 15.03 -3.48 10.03
CA GLN A 16 14.63 -2.32 10.81
C GLN A 16 13.10 -2.20 11.01
N LEU A 17 12.33 -3.05 10.35
CA LEU A 17 10.88 -3.05 10.48
C LEU A 17 10.47 -3.78 11.75
N HIS A 18 9.56 -3.16 12.49
CA HIS A 18 9.01 -3.69 13.72
C HIS A 18 7.48 -3.64 13.69
N ILE A 19 6.86 -4.77 14.07
CA ILE A 19 5.41 -4.87 14.26
C ILE A 19 5.13 -4.82 15.76
N ALA A 20 4.36 -3.81 16.17
CA ALA A 20 3.98 -3.59 17.58
C ALA A 20 3.00 -4.65 18.11
N GLU A 21 2.74 -4.59 19.42
CA GLU A 21 1.74 -5.44 20.07
C GLU A 21 0.34 -5.26 19.47
N PRO A 22 -0.45 -6.33 19.43
CA PRO A 22 -1.82 -6.27 18.91
C PRO A 22 -2.72 -5.38 19.76
N ILE A 23 -3.41 -4.46 19.12
CA ILE A 23 -4.55 -3.73 19.69
C ILE A 23 -5.83 -4.41 19.21
N VAL A 24 -6.67 -4.82 20.15
CA VAL A 24 -7.94 -5.51 19.87
C VAL A 24 -9.07 -4.51 19.83
N SER A 25 -9.80 -4.44 18.72
CA SER A 25 -11.00 -3.62 18.62
C SER A 25 -12.18 -4.23 19.39
N SER A 26 -13.21 -3.42 19.66
CA SER A 26 -14.47 -3.90 20.29
C SER A 26 -15.18 -5.02 19.50
N ARG A 27 -14.85 -5.17 18.22
CA ARG A 27 -15.41 -6.22 17.33
C ARG A 27 -14.49 -7.45 17.22
N GLY A 28 -13.41 -7.53 18.03
CA GLY A 28 -12.48 -8.65 18.02
C GLY A 28 -11.42 -8.63 16.90
N ALA A 29 -11.46 -7.67 15.99
CA ALA A 29 -10.39 -7.50 15.00
C ALA A 29 -9.13 -6.96 15.69
N LYS A 30 -7.96 -7.50 15.31
CA LYS A 30 -6.67 -7.05 15.83
C LYS A 30 -5.96 -6.19 14.80
N SER A 31 -5.24 -5.18 15.27
CA SER A 31 -4.34 -4.38 14.45
C SER A 31 -3.02 -4.18 15.16
N CYS A 32 -1.91 -4.26 14.42
CA CYS A 32 -0.57 -4.06 14.94
C CYS A 32 0.13 -3.01 14.09
N ALA A 33 0.56 -1.90 14.68
CA ALA A 33 1.27 -0.85 13.96
C ALA A 33 2.60 -1.39 13.40
N LEU A 34 2.95 -0.96 12.19
CA LEU A 34 4.27 -1.20 11.59
C LEU A 34 5.08 0.09 11.69
N SER A 35 6.33 -0.02 12.10
CA SER A 35 7.28 1.08 12.12
C SER A 35 8.62 0.68 11.51
N ASN A 36 9.36 1.66 11.00
CA ASN A 36 10.73 1.56 10.58
C ASN A 36 11.56 2.44 11.52
N ASN A 37 12.40 1.84 12.37
CA ASN A 37 13.15 2.56 13.41
C ASN A 37 12.28 3.53 14.24
N GLY A 38 11.08 3.09 14.64
CA GLY A 38 10.15 3.91 15.42
C GLY A 38 9.41 4.99 14.62
N THR A 39 9.67 5.14 13.32
CA THR A 39 8.97 6.06 12.44
C THR A 39 7.98 5.34 11.53
N LYS A 40 7.07 6.08 10.92
CA LYS A 40 6.12 5.52 9.97
C LYS A 40 6.86 5.01 8.72
N PHE A 41 6.54 3.80 8.29
CA PHE A 41 7.11 3.25 7.07
C PHE A 41 6.38 3.81 5.85
N VAL A 42 7.09 4.61 5.05
CA VAL A 42 6.54 5.33 3.90
C VAL A 42 7.45 5.14 2.70
N LEU A 43 6.86 4.93 1.53
CA LEU A 43 7.54 4.66 0.27
C LEU A 43 6.95 5.52 -0.84
N THR A 44 7.80 5.96 -1.77
CA THR A 44 7.35 6.56 -3.03
C THR A 44 7.21 5.46 -4.08
N LEU A 45 6.07 5.41 -4.73
CA LEU A 45 5.76 4.50 -5.82
C LEU A 45 5.65 5.27 -7.12
N GLY A 46 6.35 4.80 -8.14
CA GLY A 46 6.49 5.49 -9.42
C GLY A 46 7.40 6.73 -9.32
N SER A 47 7.60 7.36 -10.44
CA SER A 47 8.34 8.61 -10.56
C SER A 47 7.67 9.50 -11.62
N ARG A 48 8.12 10.74 -11.77
CA ARG A 48 7.62 11.60 -12.83
C ARG A 48 7.94 11.06 -14.24
N ALA A 49 9.07 10.36 -14.37
CA ALA A 49 9.47 9.73 -15.62
C ALA A 49 8.71 8.42 -15.89
N GLU A 50 8.38 7.68 -14.82
CA GLU A 50 7.72 6.40 -14.87
C GLU A 50 6.53 6.37 -13.89
N PRO A 51 5.45 7.09 -14.19
CA PRO A 51 4.28 7.14 -13.33
C PRO A 51 3.52 5.81 -13.36
N LEU A 52 2.83 5.52 -12.27
CA LEU A 52 1.97 4.35 -12.16
C LEU A 52 0.61 4.60 -12.80
N THR A 53 -0.07 3.54 -13.23
CA THR A 53 -1.46 3.60 -13.68
C THR A 53 -2.38 2.88 -12.71
N THR A 54 -3.63 3.33 -12.65
CA THR A 54 -4.71 2.70 -11.88
C THR A 54 -5.73 2.09 -12.82
N PRO A 55 -5.62 0.79 -13.16
CA PRO A 55 -6.43 0.17 -14.21
C PRO A 55 -7.94 0.20 -13.88
N PHE A 56 -8.29 0.21 -12.60
CA PHE A 56 -9.67 0.09 -12.14
C PHE A 56 -10.20 1.36 -11.45
N GLY A 57 -9.36 2.42 -11.31
CA GLY A 57 -9.70 3.59 -10.52
C GLY A 57 -9.89 3.28 -9.03
N ALA A 58 -10.62 4.14 -8.33
CA ALA A 58 -10.93 3.96 -6.91
C ALA A 58 -12.30 3.31 -6.73
N GLN A 59 -12.32 2.09 -6.17
CA GLN A 59 -13.52 1.26 -6.04
C GLN A 59 -13.99 1.14 -4.59
N SER A 60 -15.30 1.19 -4.37
CA SER A 60 -15.92 0.83 -3.09
C SER A 60 -16.24 -0.66 -3.08
N PHE A 61 -15.93 -1.33 -1.98
CA PHE A 61 -16.43 -2.67 -1.72
C PHE A 61 -17.71 -2.60 -0.89
N GLN A 62 -18.51 -3.65 -0.95
CA GLN A 62 -19.72 -3.77 -0.12
C GLN A 62 -19.36 -3.54 1.36
N ASN A 63 -20.11 -2.65 2.03
CA ASN A 63 -19.93 -2.24 3.43
C ASN A 63 -18.77 -1.29 3.74
N GLU A 64 -18.04 -0.76 2.77
CA GLU A 64 -17.11 0.35 3.01
C GLU A 64 -17.87 1.70 3.00
N SER A 65 -17.37 2.65 3.81
CA SER A 65 -17.89 4.01 3.75
C SER A 65 -17.65 4.59 2.36
N THR A 66 -18.54 5.44 1.89
CA THR A 66 -18.43 6.10 0.57
C THR A 66 -17.11 6.86 0.40
N ASN A 67 -16.49 7.27 1.51
CA ASN A 67 -15.25 8.05 1.53
C ASN A 67 -13.98 7.18 1.60
N ARG A 68 -14.09 5.89 1.94
CA ARG A 68 -12.95 4.98 1.98
C ARG A 68 -13.09 3.96 0.85
N LYS A 69 -12.17 4.03 -0.10
CA LYS A 69 -12.16 3.17 -1.29
C LYS A 69 -10.87 2.35 -1.36
N SER A 70 -10.86 1.39 -2.26
CA SER A 70 -9.64 0.68 -2.67
C SER A 70 -9.18 1.21 -4.01
N ILE A 71 -7.87 1.42 -4.14
CA ILE A 71 -7.19 1.76 -5.38
C ILE A 71 -6.11 0.72 -5.63
N GLU A 72 -5.96 0.28 -6.88
CA GLU A 72 -4.91 -0.66 -7.27
C GLU A 72 -3.96 0.03 -8.24
N PHE A 73 -2.68 0.06 -7.89
CA PHE A 73 -1.61 0.56 -8.75
C PHE A 73 -1.02 -0.61 -9.52
N ARG A 74 -0.91 -0.48 -10.85
CA ARG A 74 -0.15 -1.43 -11.65
C ARG A 74 1.33 -1.28 -11.32
N LEU A 75 1.97 -2.36 -10.93
CA LEU A 75 3.40 -2.36 -10.66
C LEU A 75 4.18 -2.60 -11.95
N PRO A 76 5.24 -1.81 -12.21
CA PRO A 76 6.18 -2.12 -13.26
C PRO A 76 6.95 -3.40 -12.92
N ALA A 77 7.42 -4.12 -13.93
CA ALA A 77 8.35 -5.22 -13.72
C ALA A 77 9.70 -4.68 -13.21
N GLY A 78 10.41 -5.49 -12.42
CA GLY A 78 11.72 -5.15 -11.86
C GLY A 78 11.64 -4.62 -10.42
N GLU A 79 12.52 -3.68 -10.07
CA GLU A 79 12.82 -3.29 -8.68
C GLU A 79 11.61 -3.03 -7.79
N THR A 80 10.58 -2.33 -8.29
CA THR A 80 9.37 -2.03 -7.51
C THR A 80 8.60 -3.29 -7.17
N THR A 81 8.42 -4.19 -8.13
CA THR A 81 7.74 -5.47 -7.89
C THR A 81 8.57 -6.36 -6.99
N ASP A 82 9.89 -6.45 -7.24
CA ASP A 82 10.82 -7.27 -6.46
C ASP A 82 10.89 -6.80 -5.00
N PHE A 83 10.86 -5.49 -4.77
CA PHE A 83 10.76 -4.92 -3.42
C PHE A 83 9.52 -5.43 -2.67
N TRP A 84 8.33 -5.33 -3.28
CA TRP A 84 7.10 -5.76 -2.62
C TRP A 84 7.01 -7.27 -2.43
N ASP A 85 7.57 -8.05 -3.36
CA ASP A 85 7.70 -9.49 -3.18
C ASP A 85 8.64 -9.83 -2.02
N GLY A 86 9.75 -9.10 -1.90
CA GLY A 86 10.66 -9.20 -0.76
C GLY A 86 9.99 -8.82 0.55
N PHE A 87 9.16 -7.75 0.55
CA PHE A 87 8.37 -7.36 1.72
C PHE A 87 7.38 -8.44 2.14
N ASP A 88 6.64 -9.02 1.19
CA ASP A 88 5.70 -10.12 1.48
C ASP A 88 6.43 -11.36 2.00
N ALA A 89 7.60 -11.70 1.45
CA ALA A 89 8.43 -12.81 1.93
C ALA A 89 8.98 -12.57 3.35
N TRP A 90 9.47 -11.34 3.62
CA TRP A 90 9.86 -10.92 4.96
C TRP A 90 8.69 -11.02 5.93
N ALA A 91 7.51 -10.53 5.53
CA ALA A 91 6.32 -10.56 6.36
C ALA A 91 5.97 -11.98 6.79
N VAL A 92 5.94 -12.95 5.88
CA VAL A 92 5.67 -14.36 6.20
C VAL A 92 6.68 -14.88 7.22
N THR A 93 7.97 -14.62 7.03
CA THR A 93 9.03 -15.05 7.95
C THR A 93 8.89 -14.40 9.32
N TYR A 94 8.71 -13.08 9.36
CA TYR A 94 8.55 -12.32 10.60
C TYR A 94 7.31 -12.79 11.39
N LEU A 95 6.17 -12.93 10.71
CA LEU A 95 4.93 -13.38 11.33
C LEU A 95 5.02 -14.80 11.87
N THR A 96 5.77 -15.68 11.22
CA THR A 96 6.04 -17.03 11.71
C THR A 96 6.86 -16.99 13.00
N CYS A 97 7.98 -16.27 13.01
CA CYS A 97 8.86 -16.15 14.17
C CYS A 97 8.17 -15.51 15.39
N HIS A 98 7.25 -14.59 15.15
CA HIS A 98 6.54 -13.85 16.19
C HIS A 98 5.07 -14.27 16.39
N SER A 99 4.69 -15.44 15.86
CA SER A 99 3.31 -15.90 15.81
C SER A 99 2.64 -15.98 17.19
N THR A 100 3.34 -16.47 18.20
CA THR A 100 2.80 -16.55 19.57
C THR A 100 2.45 -15.17 20.12
N ARG A 101 3.29 -14.18 19.90
CA ARG A 101 3.06 -12.79 20.32
C ARG A 101 1.88 -12.15 19.57
N LEU A 102 1.84 -12.30 18.26
CA LEU A 102 0.86 -11.63 17.40
C LEU A 102 -0.49 -12.31 17.35
N PHE A 103 -0.50 -13.65 17.36
CA PHE A 103 -1.73 -14.44 17.21
C PHE A 103 -2.16 -15.17 18.48
N GLY A 104 -1.33 -15.18 19.52
CA GLY A 104 -1.59 -15.88 20.80
C GLY A 104 -1.31 -17.39 20.76
N LYS A 105 -0.74 -17.90 19.66
CA LYS A 105 -0.34 -19.29 19.47
C LYS A 105 0.79 -19.42 18.45
N PRO A 106 1.63 -20.44 18.54
CA PRO A 106 2.61 -20.72 17.51
C PRO A 106 1.92 -21.15 16.20
N LEU A 107 2.43 -20.66 15.07
CA LEU A 107 2.01 -21.04 13.73
C LEU A 107 3.19 -21.54 12.93
N THR A 108 2.99 -22.54 12.08
CA THR A 108 3.99 -22.97 11.11
C THR A 108 4.03 -21.99 9.92
N ILE A 109 5.09 -22.04 9.14
CA ILE A 109 5.24 -21.16 7.96
C ILE A 109 4.13 -21.40 6.93
N GLU A 110 3.68 -22.66 6.79
CA GLU A 110 2.57 -23.03 5.91
C GLU A 110 1.26 -22.40 6.39
N GLN A 111 0.98 -22.48 7.69
CA GLN A 111 -0.21 -21.85 8.28
C GLN A 111 -0.19 -20.32 8.12
N VAL A 112 1.01 -19.71 8.23
CA VAL A 112 1.15 -18.28 7.98
C VAL A 112 0.93 -17.96 6.51
N ARG A 113 1.50 -18.73 5.58
CA ARG A 113 1.28 -18.53 4.13
C ARG A 113 -0.17 -18.65 3.73
N ASP A 114 -0.90 -19.62 4.27
CA ASP A 114 -2.32 -19.85 3.97
C ASP A 114 -3.19 -18.67 4.43
N GLY A 115 -2.87 -18.08 5.58
CA GLY A 115 -3.62 -16.96 6.15
C GLY A 115 -3.19 -15.60 5.65
N TYR A 116 -1.98 -15.46 5.14
CA TYR A 116 -1.43 -14.17 4.70
C TYR A 116 -2.04 -13.70 3.38
N ARG A 117 -2.45 -12.45 3.36
CA ARG A 117 -2.92 -11.77 2.15
C ARG A 117 -1.82 -10.85 1.65
N PRO A 118 -1.13 -11.22 0.54
CA PRO A 118 -0.01 -10.45 0.02
C PRO A 118 -0.40 -9.03 -0.38
N CYS A 119 0.55 -8.11 -0.29
CA CYS A 119 0.40 -6.75 -0.79
C CYS A 119 0.32 -6.74 -2.32
N VAL A 120 1.09 -7.62 -2.96
CA VAL A 120 1.10 -7.79 -4.42
C VAL A 120 0.01 -8.78 -4.84
N SER A 121 -0.95 -8.30 -5.60
CA SER A 121 -2.00 -9.13 -6.21
C SER A 121 -1.61 -9.53 -7.62
N ARG A 122 -1.65 -10.84 -7.90
CA ARG A 122 -1.43 -11.42 -9.23
C ARG A 122 -2.68 -12.14 -9.70
N ARG A 123 -3.16 -11.81 -10.90
CA ARG A 123 -4.41 -12.37 -11.45
C ARG A 123 -4.17 -12.82 -12.89
N GLY A 124 -4.03 -14.12 -13.10
CA GLY A 124 -3.78 -14.70 -14.42
C GLY A 124 -2.57 -14.06 -15.10
N ASN A 125 -2.74 -13.64 -16.34
CA ASN A 125 -1.69 -13.02 -17.17
C ASN A 125 -1.61 -11.48 -17.06
N TYR A 126 -2.39 -10.88 -16.16
CA TYR A 126 -2.35 -9.42 -15.97
C TYR A 126 -1.10 -9.02 -15.17
N PRO A 127 -0.57 -7.80 -15.43
CA PRO A 127 0.50 -7.26 -14.62
C PRO A 127 0.13 -7.23 -13.13
N PRO A 128 1.11 -7.42 -12.23
CA PRO A 128 0.87 -7.37 -10.80
C PRO A 128 0.35 -6.00 -10.37
N THR A 129 -0.49 -5.99 -9.34
CA THR A 129 -1.03 -4.75 -8.77
C THR A 129 -0.77 -4.68 -7.27
N LEU A 130 -0.58 -3.46 -6.76
CA LEU A 130 -0.50 -3.16 -5.34
C LEU A 130 -1.81 -2.54 -4.89
N ARG A 131 -2.49 -3.19 -3.94
CA ARG A 131 -3.77 -2.70 -3.42
C ARG A 131 -3.56 -1.79 -2.22
N CYS A 132 -4.12 -0.58 -2.32
CA CYS A 132 -4.11 0.40 -1.24
C CYS A 132 -5.54 0.79 -0.84
N LYS A 133 -5.72 1.20 0.41
CA LYS A 133 -6.93 1.85 0.90
C LYS A 133 -6.74 3.36 0.82
N VAL A 134 -7.64 4.07 0.15
CA VAL A 134 -7.60 5.53 0.00
C VAL A 134 -8.80 6.16 0.68
N ASN A 135 -8.57 7.18 1.48
CA ASN A 135 -9.62 8.02 2.04
C ASN A 135 -9.78 9.26 1.15
N LEU A 136 -10.96 9.46 0.60
CA LEU A 136 -11.23 10.56 -0.33
C LEU A 136 -11.75 11.83 0.37
N ALA A 137 -12.17 11.70 1.64
CA ALA A 137 -12.65 12.83 2.43
C ALA A 137 -12.30 12.69 3.91
N GLY A 138 -12.44 13.78 4.67
CA GLY A 138 -12.14 13.84 6.10
C GLY A 138 -10.70 14.26 6.39
N THR A 139 -10.33 14.28 7.68
CA THR A 139 -9.02 14.76 8.16
C THR A 139 -7.83 13.96 7.63
N ASN A 140 -8.05 12.68 7.32
CA ASN A 140 -7.02 11.78 6.78
C ASN A 140 -7.23 11.51 5.28
N SER A 141 -7.89 12.44 4.55
CA SER A 141 -8.02 12.32 3.11
C SER A 141 -6.67 12.37 2.40
N VAL A 142 -6.58 11.64 1.31
CA VAL A 142 -5.43 11.71 0.43
C VAL A 142 -5.24 13.14 -0.09
N ARG A 143 -4.03 13.59 -0.18
CA ARG A 143 -3.68 14.88 -0.76
C ARG A 143 -3.32 14.67 -2.23
N CYS A 144 -3.92 15.45 -3.10
CA CYS A 144 -3.64 15.38 -4.53
C CYS A 144 -2.90 16.64 -4.99
N TRP A 145 -1.96 16.45 -5.90
CA TRP A 145 -1.04 17.44 -6.39
C TRP A 145 -0.99 17.39 -7.92
N SER A 146 -0.90 18.53 -8.56
CA SER A 146 -0.57 18.62 -9.98
C SER A 146 0.91 18.32 -10.23
N PRO A 147 1.34 18.12 -11.49
CA PRO A 147 2.77 18.00 -11.82
C PRO A 147 3.58 19.26 -11.49
N ALA A 148 2.91 20.42 -11.37
CA ALA A 148 3.52 21.69 -10.93
C ALA A 148 3.61 21.81 -9.39
N GLU A 149 3.32 20.72 -8.64
CA GLU A 149 3.32 20.69 -7.17
C GLU A 149 2.29 21.59 -6.50
N GLU A 150 1.25 21.96 -7.23
CA GLU A 150 0.12 22.70 -6.70
C GLU A 150 -0.93 21.74 -6.12
N ARG A 151 -1.50 22.12 -4.99
CA ARG A 151 -2.59 21.33 -4.37
C ARG A 151 -3.82 21.38 -5.28
N ILE A 152 -4.35 20.22 -5.62
CA ILE A 152 -5.59 20.09 -6.40
C ILE A 152 -6.68 19.38 -5.59
N GLU A 153 -7.92 19.51 -6.03
CA GLU A 153 -9.03 18.72 -5.49
C GLU A 153 -8.80 17.23 -5.79
N VAL A 154 -9.36 16.38 -4.90
CA VAL A 154 -9.29 14.94 -5.11
C VAL A 154 -10.07 14.59 -6.38
N PRO A 155 -9.46 13.94 -7.37
CA PRO A 155 -10.15 13.57 -8.60
C PRO A 155 -11.37 12.69 -8.32
N GLN A 156 -12.47 12.93 -9.02
CA GLN A 156 -13.66 12.10 -8.92
C GLN A 156 -13.42 10.70 -9.50
N GLU A 157 -12.58 10.62 -10.53
CA GLU A 157 -12.20 9.39 -11.22
C GLU A 157 -10.66 9.27 -11.26
N PHE A 158 -10.16 8.13 -10.83
CA PHE A 158 -8.73 7.82 -10.86
C PHE A 158 -8.34 6.92 -12.04
N ARG A 159 -9.32 6.34 -12.72
CA ARG A 159 -9.07 5.45 -13.84
C ARG A 159 -8.42 6.22 -14.99
N GLY A 160 -7.31 5.71 -15.49
CA GLY A 160 -6.59 6.33 -16.60
C GLY A 160 -5.66 7.47 -16.19
N LEU A 161 -5.61 7.87 -14.91
CA LEU A 161 -4.61 8.82 -14.44
C LEU A 161 -3.24 8.16 -14.34
N GLN A 162 -2.21 8.95 -14.60
CA GLN A 162 -0.83 8.63 -14.28
C GLN A 162 -0.51 9.22 -12.91
N LEU A 163 0.02 8.40 -12.02
CA LEU A 163 0.17 8.75 -10.61
C LEU A 163 1.58 8.47 -10.10
N VAL A 164 2.09 9.39 -9.29
CA VAL A 164 3.18 9.11 -8.35
C VAL A 164 2.58 9.12 -6.96
N ALA A 165 2.78 8.07 -6.19
CA ALA A 165 2.11 7.90 -4.91
C ALA A 165 3.11 7.81 -3.75
N LEU A 166 2.88 8.61 -2.69
CA LEU A 166 3.54 8.44 -1.41
C LEU A 166 2.67 7.52 -0.54
N VAL A 167 3.08 6.28 -0.40
CA VAL A 167 2.31 5.22 0.27
C VAL A 167 2.93 4.88 1.61
N SER A 168 2.10 4.79 2.63
CA SER A 168 2.49 4.27 3.94
C SER A 168 1.91 2.89 4.20
N VAL A 169 2.72 2.03 4.82
CA VAL A 169 2.23 0.79 5.41
C VAL A 169 1.70 1.13 6.80
N GLN A 170 0.38 1.05 6.97
CA GLN A 170 -0.30 1.54 8.17
C GLN A 170 -0.18 0.56 9.34
N HIS A 171 -0.64 -0.65 9.12
CA HIS A 171 -0.69 -1.67 10.16
C HIS A 171 -0.91 -3.06 9.56
N LEU A 172 -0.53 -4.08 10.30
CA LEU A 172 -0.98 -5.44 10.10
C LEU A 172 -2.40 -5.56 10.67
N TRP A 173 -3.34 -6.00 9.85
CA TRP A 173 -4.68 -6.39 10.33
C TRP A 173 -4.76 -7.91 10.49
N VAL A 174 -5.51 -8.34 11.50
CA VAL A 174 -5.78 -9.76 11.75
C VAL A 174 -7.27 -9.91 12.00
N MET A 175 -7.93 -10.73 11.18
CA MET A 175 -9.36 -11.00 11.30
C MET A 175 -9.65 -12.45 10.94
N ASN A 176 -10.28 -13.17 11.86
CA ASN A 176 -10.53 -14.61 11.73
C ASN A 176 -9.22 -15.41 11.56
N ARG A 177 -9.00 -15.97 10.36
CA ARG A 177 -7.80 -16.73 10.02
C ARG A 177 -6.95 -16.01 8.97
N GLU A 178 -7.34 -14.82 8.59
CA GLU A 178 -6.66 -14.02 7.57
C GLU A 178 -5.97 -12.83 8.19
N PHE A 179 -4.87 -12.44 7.60
CA PHE A 179 -4.09 -11.27 8.01
C PHE A 179 -3.26 -10.72 6.85
N GLY A 180 -2.93 -9.44 6.93
CA GLY A 180 -2.17 -8.75 5.90
C GLY A 180 -1.94 -7.30 6.27
N PHE A 181 -1.29 -6.55 5.40
CA PHE A 181 -1.02 -5.14 5.65
C PHE A 181 -2.06 -4.23 4.97
N VAL A 182 -2.39 -3.14 5.66
CA VAL A 182 -3.11 -2.02 5.05
C VAL A 182 -2.08 -1.03 4.53
N LEU A 183 -2.12 -0.80 3.22
CA LEU A 183 -1.36 0.22 2.54
C LEU A 183 -2.27 1.42 2.28
N GLN A 184 -1.75 2.64 2.46
CA GLN A 184 -2.54 3.85 2.26
C GLN A 184 -1.70 4.91 1.54
N PRO A 185 -2.15 5.42 0.37
CA PRO A 185 -1.56 6.59 -0.22
C PRO A 185 -1.90 7.82 0.62
N ASN A 186 -0.89 8.58 1.00
CA ASN A 186 -1.03 9.84 1.73
C ASN A 186 -1.05 11.03 0.78
N ASP A 187 -0.22 10.93 -0.27
CA ASP A 187 -0.10 11.93 -1.32
C ASP A 187 -0.12 11.26 -2.69
N LEU A 188 -0.78 11.88 -3.63
CA LEU A 188 -0.83 11.48 -5.03
C LEU A 188 -0.50 12.68 -5.91
N MET A 189 0.55 12.58 -6.71
CA MET A 189 0.75 13.50 -7.82
C MET A 189 0.00 12.93 -9.02
N CYS A 190 -0.96 13.68 -9.52
CA CYS A 190 -1.88 13.24 -10.57
C CYS A 190 -1.51 13.96 -11.87
N SER A 191 -1.26 13.19 -12.92
CA SER A 191 -1.12 13.71 -14.30
C SER A 191 -2.25 13.13 -15.14
N GLU A 192 -2.86 13.96 -15.96
CA GLU A 192 -3.77 13.44 -16.98
C GLU A 192 -2.94 12.70 -18.03
N VAL A 193 -3.45 11.59 -18.50
CA VAL A 193 -2.93 11.00 -19.73
C VAL A 193 -3.24 12.01 -20.82
N SER A 194 -2.23 12.68 -21.36
CA SER A 194 -2.44 13.53 -22.52
C SER A 194 -2.99 12.66 -23.65
N GLN A 195 -4.31 12.71 -23.83
CA GLN A 195 -4.94 12.18 -25.04
C GLN A 195 -4.51 13.12 -26.17
N THR A 196 -3.30 12.90 -26.68
CA THR A 196 -2.96 13.45 -28.00
C THR A 196 -3.95 12.82 -28.97
N CYS A 197 -4.85 13.66 -29.50
CA CYS A 197 -5.74 13.25 -30.58
C CYS A 197 -4.86 12.56 -31.66
N PRO A 198 -5.09 11.30 -32.01
CA PRO A 198 -4.25 10.59 -32.96
C PRO A 198 -4.51 11.02 -34.42
N PHE A 199 -5.30 12.07 -34.64
CA PHE A 199 -5.68 12.57 -35.97
C PHE A 199 -5.31 14.04 -36.14
#